data_417cc95264684cf3519481eeb04f2e0d
#
_entry.id   417cc95264684cf3519481eeb04f2e0d
#
_cell.length_a   1.000
_cell.length_b   1.000
_cell.length_c   1.000
_cell.angle_alpha   90.00
_cell.angle_beta   90.00
_cell.angle_gamma   90.00
#
_symmetry.space_group_name_H-M   'P 1'
#
loop_
_entity.id
_entity.type
_entity.pdbx_description
1 polymer ?
#
loop_
_entity_poly.entity_id
_entity_poly.type
_entity_poly.pdbx_seq_one_letter_code
_entity_poly.pdbx_strand_id
1 'polypeptide(L)'
;MTEPAASVSNDALGVMANRVDIEREKAPKSGGPRVSIGLPVYNGEPYLVEALDSILGQTFGDFELIICDNGSTDRTEEICRSYEARDPRVRYSRNPSNLGVFGNHAKVFSMATGEYYFWAADDDIRAPEFLEKTVAVLDAEPDVVICYSEIEVIDEKGRRVDAVEQRVDCENEDPVERFRSLIRMDYRLEPIMGLHRTDPLRATGAHGLYPDSDRVLLAEMGLRGPFRRLPEVLFKRRDHAARSIRSFPSRHERAVWIDPTRSRLLSFPYHRQLVEYLRSISKAPITLGQKAACCGIIFGWCIQHRKLLWSDYEWSLRAVLGPAFRRLRSR
;
A
#
# COMPACT_ATOMS: atom_id res chain seq x y z
N MET A 1 48.26 -31.46 8.94
CA MET A 1 47.02 -31.00 9.59
C MET A 1 46.25 -30.24 8.53
N THR A 2 45.27 -30.90 7.97
CA THR A 2 44.44 -30.46 6.87
C THR A 2 43.11 -29.95 7.45
N GLU A 3 42.80 -28.68 7.24
CA GLU A 3 41.48 -28.10 7.55
C GLU A 3 40.40 -28.67 6.62
N PRO A 4 39.20 -28.93 7.12
CA PRO A 4 38.10 -29.39 6.27
C PRO A 4 37.37 -28.23 5.58
N ALA A 5 37.07 -28.44 4.30
CA ALA A 5 36.27 -27.54 3.45
C ALA A 5 34.86 -27.32 4.02
N ALA A 6 34.46 -26.05 4.08
CA ALA A 6 33.11 -25.63 4.45
C ALA A 6 32.12 -26.07 3.38
N SER A 7 31.10 -26.83 3.78
CA SER A 7 29.96 -27.22 2.97
C SER A 7 29.09 -26.01 2.70
N VAL A 8 28.84 -25.69 1.43
CA VAL A 8 27.85 -24.73 0.97
C VAL A 8 26.48 -25.38 1.16
N SER A 9 25.72 -24.92 2.15
CA SER A 9 24.32 -25.34 2.36
C SER A 9 23.40 -24.73 1.32
N ASN A 10 22.50 -25.57 0.80
CA ASN A 10 21.44 -25.26 -0.16
C ASN A 10 20.35 -24.37 0.46
N ASP A 11 20.53 -23.06 0.45
CA ASP A 11 19.52 -22.08 0.92
C ASP A 11 18.87 -21.28 -0.23
N ALA A 12 18.80 -21.87 -1.43
CA ALA A 12 18.14 -21.24 -2.58
C ALA A 12 16.59 -21.25 -2.51
N LEU A 13 15.98 -21.96 -1.55
CA LEU A 13 14.52 -22.05 -1.35
C LEU A 13 14.01 -21.17 -0.19
N GLY A 14 14.87 -20.58 0.62
CA GLY A 14 14.51 -19.71 1.76
C GLY A 14 14.12 -18.26 1.39
N VAL A 15 14.30 -17.81 0.14
CA VAL A 15 14.17 -16.40 -0.26
C VAL A 15 12.70 -15.96 -0.54
N MET A 16 11.72 -16.86 -0.40
CA MET A 16 10.32 -16.53 -0.69
C MET A 16 9.43 -16.19 0.52
N ALA A 17 9.96 -16.14 1.73
CA ALA A 17 9.19 -15.94 2.96
C ALA A 17 9.65 -14.69 3.72
N ASN A 18 9.32 -13.50 3.24
CA ASN A 18 9.30 -12.32 4.10
C ASN A 18 7.94 -11.62 3.96
N ARG A 19 6.91 -12.24 4.56
CA ARG A 19 5.83 -11.50 5.17
C ARG A 19 6.38 -10.96 6.49
N VAL A 20 6.15 -9.69 6.77
CA VAL A 20 6.22 -9.20 8.14
C VAL A 20 5.17 -10.00 8.89
N ASP A 21 5.57 -10.91 9.78
CA ASP A 21 4.64 -11.57 10.69
C ASP A 21 4.09 -10.47 11.60
N ILE A 22 2.91 -9.97 11.24
CA ILE A 22 2.14 -9.06 12.07
C ILE A 22 1.63 -9.95 13.20
N GLU A 23 2.27 -9.87 14.37
CA GLU A 23 1.76 -10.49 15.59
C GLU A 23 0.30 -10.08 15.74
N ARG A 24 -0.59 -11.07 15.79
CA ARG A 24 -2.03 -10.86 15.92
C ARG A 24 -2.34 -10.30 17.31
N GLU A 25 -2.32 -9.00 17.45
CA GLU A 25 -3.07 -8.39 18.55
C GLU A 25 -4.57 -8.65 18.32
N LYS A 26 -5.23 -9.01 19.40
CA LYS A 26 -6.61 -9.52 19.43
C LYS A 26 -7.62 -8.52 18.84
N ALA A 27 -8.73 -9.07 18.33
CA ALA A 27 -9.93 -8.38 17.88
C ALA A 27 -10.31 -7.16 18.74
N PRO A 28 -11.00 -6.14 18.16
CA PRO A 28 -11.33 -4.90 18.85
C PRO A 28 -12.02 -5.18 20.17
N LYS A 29 -11.48 -4.59 21.26
CA LYS A 29 -12.14 -4.60 22.57
C LYS A 29 -13.39 -3.74 22.46
N SER A 30 -14.51 -4.20 22.99
CA SER A 30 -15.69 -3.36 23.19
C SER A 30 -15.28 -2.09 23.94
N GLY A 31 -15.34 -0.90 23.28
CA GLY A 31 -14.98 0.39 23.86
C GLY A 31 -13.75 1.08 23.23
N GLY A 32 -13.19 0.57 22.12
CA GLY A 32 -12.18 1.26 21.31
C GLY A 32 -12.78 2.21 20.27
N PRO A 33 -11.97 3.05 19.59
CA PRO A 33 -12.43 3.94 18.55
C PRO A 33 -13.00 3.15 17.37
N ARG A 34 -14.00 3.71 16.69
CA ARG A 34 -14.58 3.07 15.51
C ARG A 34 -13.64 3.10 14.29
N VAL A 35 -12.86 4.15 14.15
CA VAL A 35 -11.93 4.31 13.03
C VAL A 35 -10.51 4.43 13.55
N SER A 36 -9.58 3.65 13.00
CA SER A 36 -8.14 3.89 13.15
C SER A 36 -7.59 4.52 11.88
N ILE A 37 -6.92 5.65 12.03
CA ILE A 37 -6.23 6.37 10.96
C ILE A 37 -4.75 6.13 11.14
N GLY A 38 -4.11 5.49 10.16
CA GLY A 38 -2.66 5.26 10.19
C GLY A 38 -1.92 6.25 9.31
N LEU A 39 -1.03 7.04 9.89
CA LEU A 39 -0.19 8.02 9.19
C LEU A 39 1.28 7.61 9.30
N PRO A 40 1.81 6.84 8.32
CA PRO A 40 3.25 6.60 8.22
C PRO A 40 3.92 7.84 7.62
N VAL A 41 4.90 8.41 8.32
CA VAL A 41 5.58 9.63 7.89
C VAL A 41 7.10 9.46 7.86
N TYR A 42 7.77 10.12 6.91
CA TYR A 42 9.23 10.28 6.85
C TYR A 42 9.60 11.60 6.18
N ASN A 43 10.14 12.55 6.95
CA ASN A 43 10.49 13.89 6.51
C ASN A 43 9.29 14.64 5.89
N GLY A 44 8.18 14.69 6.64
CA GLY A 44 6.89 15.24 6.20
C GLY A 44 6.72 16.73 6.47
N GLU A 45 7.71 17.41 7.06
CA GLU A 45 7.62 18.82 7.50
C GLU A 45 6.88 19.76 6.54
N PRO A 46 7.06 19.70 5.20
CA PRO A 46 6.47 20.69 4.30
C PRO A 46 4.94 20.72 4.29
N TYR A 47 4.26 19.57 4.51
CA TYR A 47 2.81 19.45 4.35
C TYR A 47 2.10 18.85 5.55
N LEU A 48 2.85 18.29 6.50
CA LEU A 48 2.33 17.52 7.63
C LEU A 48 1.31 18.28 8.48
N VAL A 49 1.50 19.57 8.71
CA VAL A 49 0.57 20.40 9.50
C VAL A 49 -0.80 20.44 8.83
N GLU A 50 -0.83 20.73 7.53
CA GLU A 50 -2.09 20.81 6.76
C GLU A 50 -2.81 19.44 6.71
N ALA A 51 -2.03 18.36 6.54
CA ALA A 51 -2.56 17.00 6.58
C ALA A 51 -3.17 16.66 7.95
N LEU A 52 -2.45 16.93 9.05
CA LEU A 52 -2.93 16.67 10.42
C LEU A 52 -4.17 17.50 10.75
N ASP A 53 -4.19 18.80 10.40
CA ASP A 53 -5.36 19.66 10.61
C ASP A 53 -6.59 19.13 9.85
N SER A 54 -6.43 18.64 8.63
CA SER A 54 -7.51 18.06 7.84
C SER A 54 -8.07 16.76 8.42
N ILE A 55 -7.21 15.95 9.05
CA ILE A 55 -7.60 14.70 9.71
C ILE A 55 -8.30 14.98 11.04
N LEU A 56 -7.74 15.85 11.87
CA LEU A 56 -8.32 16.15 13.18
C LEU A 56 -9.59 17.00 13.10
N GLY A 57 -9.78 17.72 11.99
CA GLY A 57 -10.97 18.50 11.65
C GLY A 57 -12.14 17.70 11.07
N GLN A 58 -12.11 16.36 11.11
CA GLN A 58 -13.24 15.56 10.64
C GLN A 58 -14.49 15.74 11.50
N THR A 59 -15.68 15.78 10.86
CA THR A 59 -16.98 15.88 11.57
C THR A 59 -17.31 14.63 12.36
N PHE A 60 -16.82 13.47 11.93
CA PHE A 60 -16.90 12.22 12.69
C PHE A 60 -15.78 12.15 13.73
N GLY A 61 -16.11 12.13 15.00
CA GLY A 61 -15.15 12.28 16.11
C GLY A 61 -14.61 10.98 16.72
N ASP A 62 -15.27 9.82 16.48
CA ASP A 62 -14.92 8.53 17.10
C ASP A 62 -13.79 7.82 16.31
N PHE A 63 -12.58 8.37 16.41
CA PHE A 63 -11.40 7.82 15.78
C PHE A 63 -10.13 7.99 16.62
N GLU A 64 -9.11 7.18 16.34
CA GLU A 64 -7.72 7.39 16.74
C GLU A 64 -6.87 7.74 15.52
N LEU A 65 -5.87 8.60 15.71
CA LEU A 65 -4.82 8.89 14.72
C LEU A 65 -3.48 8.34 15.23
N ILE A 66 -2.96 7.34 14.53
CA ILE A 66 -1.70 6.68 14.85
C ILE A 66 -0.63 7.20 13.87
N ILE A 67 0.34 7.95 14.38
CA ILE A 67 1.45 8.49 13.60
C ILE A 67 2.69 7.64 13.85
N CYS A 68 3.23 7.03 12.79
CA CYS A 68 4.51 6.32 12.83
C CYS A 68 5.57 7.08 12.06
N ASP A 69 6.44 7.78 12.78
CA ASP A 69 7.61 8.47 12.22
C ASP A 69 8.74 7.47 11.93
N ASN A 70 9.14 7.40 10.69
CA ASN A 70 10.14 6.45 10.19
C ASN A 70 11.60 6.89 10.44
N GLY A 71 11.86 7.59 11.55
CA GLY A 71 13.17 8.12 11.90
C GLY A 71 13.50 9.40 11.12
N SER A 72 12.56 10.35 11.02
CA SER A 72 12.73 11.62 10.30
C SER A 72 13.89 12.46 10.87
N THR A 73 14.48 13.28 9.99
CA THR A 73 15.63 14.14 10.32
C THR A 73 15.32 15.64 10.23
N ASP A 74 14.10 15.98 9.84
CA ASP A 74 13.54 17.34 9.80
C ASP A 74 12.67 17.61 11.05
N ARG A 75 11.79 18.61 10.99
CA ARG A 75 10.92 18.98 12.12
C ARG A 75 9.69 18.09 12.30
N THR A 76 9.59 16.97 11.59
CA THR A 76 8.46 16.03 11.70
C THR A 76 8.19 15.61 13.14
N GLU A 77 9.22 15.22 13.91
CA GLU A 77 9.06 14.82 15.32
C GLU A 77 8.46 15.94 16.18
N GLU A 78 9.00 17.15 16.06
CA GLU A 78 8.53 18.34 16.80
C GLU A 78 7.03 18.59 16.52
N ILE A 79 6.64 18.57 15.23
CA ILE A 79 5.26 18.74 14.79
C ILE A 79 4.37 17.66 15.40
N CYS A 80 4.69 16.38 15.20
CA CYS A 80 3.87 15.26 15.66
C CYS A 80 3.66 15.28 17.19
N ARG A 81 4.71 15.53 17.98
CA ARG A 81 4.62 15.64 19.44
C ARG A 81 3.74 16.81 19.87
N SER A 82 3.74 17.92 19.13
CA SER A 82 2.88 19.05 19.42
C SER A 82 1.39 18.72 19.21
N TYR A 83 1.07 17.86 18.26
CA TYR A 83 -0.29 17.39 18.02
C TYR A 83 -0.72 16.34 19.05
N GLU A 84 0.14 15.39 19.39
CA GLU A 84 -0.10 14.40 20.46
C GLU A 84 -0.39 15.08 21.82
N ALA A 85 0.32 16.16 22.14
CA ALA A 85 0.10 16.90 23.39
C ALA A 85 -1.23 17.68 23.42
N ARG A 86 -1.82 18.00 22.25
CA ARG A 86 -3.04 18.83 22.14
C ARG A 86 -4.32 18.03 21.95
N ASP A 87 -4.24 16.82 21.37
CA ASP A 87 -5.41 16.03 21.03
C ASP A 87 -5.23 14.58 21.52
N PRO A 88 -6.08 14.10 22.43
CA PRO A 88 -5.97 12.76 23.02
C PRO A 88 -6.23 11.63 22.04
N ARG A 89 -6.77 11.92 20.86
CA ARG A 89 -6.96 10.94 19.76
C ARG A 89 -5.65 10.62 19.03
N VAL A 90 -4.61 11.46 19.18
CA VAL A 90 -3.32 11.31 18.51
C VAL A 90 -2.39 10.43 19.34
N ARG A 91 -1.80 9.44 18.71
CA ARG A 91 -0.76 8.56 19.26
C ARG A 91 0.47 8.62 18.38
N TYR A 92 1.59 9.10 18.90
CA TYR A 92 2.84 9.21 18.16
C TYR A 92 3.82 8.09 18.54
N SER A 93 4.44 7.49 17.53
CA SER A 93 5.51 6.50 17.69
C SER A 93 6.62 6.78 16.69
N ARG A 94 7.89 6.76 17.15
CA ARG A 94 9.06 6.94 16.30
C ARG A 94 9.84 5.64 16.16
N ASN A 95 10.24 5.31 14.94
CA ASN A 95 11.12 4.18 14.67
C ASN A 95 12.58 4.57 15.00
N PRO A 96 13.39 3.66 15.55
CA PRO A 96 14.80 3.92 15.83
C PRO A 96 15.62 4.10 14.54
N SER A 97 15.11 3.59 13.41
CA SER A 97 15.70 3.74 12.07
C SER A 97 14.62 3.65 11.01
N ASN A 98 14.93 4.05 9.77
CA ASN A 98 14.02 3.95 8.64
C ASN A 98 13.79 2.48 8.23
N LEU A 99 12.55 2.00 8.40
CA LEU A 99 12.09 0.65 8.06
C LEU A 99 11.72 0.48 6.58
N GLY A 100 11.89 1.53 5.77
CA GLY A 100 11.30 1.62 4.43
C GLY A 100 9.81 1.95 4.47
N VAL A 101 9.26 2.33 3.31
CA VAL A 101 7.87 2.82 3.21
C VAL A 101 6.86 1.78 3.69
N PHE A 102 6.92 0.56 3.16
CA PHE A 102 5.93 -0.47 3.52
C PHE A 102 6.18 -1.11 4.88
N GLY A 103 7.42 -1.10 5.39
CA GLY A 103 7.70 -1.47 6.78
C GLY A 103 6.99 -0.54 7.76
N ASN A 104 7.00 0.77 7.48
CA ASN A 104 6.31 1.77 8.29
C ASN A 104 4.77 1.66 8.14
N HIS A 105 4.27 1.40 6.91
CA HIS A 105 2.84 1.13 6.67
C HIS A 105 2.34 -0.11 7.43
N ALA A 106 3.11 -1.19 7.44
CA ALA A 106 2.77 -2.40 8.19
C ALA A 106 2.76 -2.14 9.70
N LYS A 107 3.76 -1.39 10.20
CA LYS A 107 3.83 -1.05 11.62
C LYS A 107 2.64 -0.22 12.07
N VAL A 108 2.31 0.86 11.35
CA VAL A 108 1.18 1.71 11.74
C VAL A 108 -0.15 0.93 11.71
N PHE A 109 -0.33 0.04 10.73
CA PHE A 109 -1.51 -0.82 10.65
C PHE A 109 -1.58 -1.84 11.79
N SER A 110 -0.45 -2.38 12.25
CA SER A 110 -0.44 -3.33 13.38
C SER A 110 -0.92 -2.72 14.70
N MET A 111 -0.83 -1.40 14.84
CA MET A 111 -1.25 -0.66 16.03
C MET A 111 -2.75 -0.27 16.00
N ALA A 112 -3.43 -0.46 14.87
CA ALA A 112 -4.83 -0.09 14.68
C ALA A 112 -5.77 -0.97 15.49
N THR A 113 -6.79 -0.37 16.13
CA THR A 113 -7.78 -1.09 16.95
C THR A 113 -9.22 -0.92 16.45
N GLY A 114 -9.46 0.01 15.52
CA GLY A 114 -10.78 0.36 15.01
C GLY A 114 -11.42 -0.71 14.12
N GLU A 115 -12.74 -0.66 14.04
CA GLU A 115 -13.56 -1.46 13.11
C GLU A 115 -13.24 -1.13 11.66
N TYR A 116 -12.95 0.15 11.41
CA TYR A 116 -12.55 0.68 10.11
C TYR A 116 -11.13 1.23 10.17
N TYR A 117 -10.47 1.22 9.02
CA TYR A 117 -9.11 1.69 8.88
C TYR A 117 -8.87 2.44 7.57
N PHE A 118 -8.09 3.51 7.59
CA PHE A 118 -7.48 4.04 6.37
C PHE A 118 -6.05 4.53 6.59
N TRP A 119 -5.24 4.48 5.53
CA TRP A 119 -3.92 5.11 5.52
C TRP A 119 -4.07 6.59 5.13
N ALA A 120 -3.56 7.46 5.97
CA ALA A 120 -3.38 8.87 5.65
C ALA A 120 -1.95 9.08 5.12
N ALA A 121 -1.81 10.00 4.16
CA ALA A 121 -0.51 10.50 3.72
C ALA A 121 -0.23 11.84 4.41
N ASP A 122 1.04 12.16 4.59
CA ASP A 122 1.53 13.38 5.25
C ASP A 122 1.50 14.63 4.34
N ASP A 123 1.08 14.46 3.08
CA ASP A 123 1.03 15.50 2.05
C ASP A 123 -0.37 15.74 1.46
N ASP A 124 -1.35 14.93 1.83
CA ASP A 124 -2.72 14.97 1.30
C ASP A 124 -3.72 15.62 2.27
N ILE A 125 -4.88 16.04 1.74
CA ILE A 125 -5.93 16.73 2.51
C ILE A 125 -7.24 15.96 2.42
N ARG A 126 -7.96 15.81 3.54
CA ARG A 126 -9.31 15.26 3.62
C ARG A 126 -10.34 16.34 3.84
N ALA A 127 -11.47 16.27 3.13
CA ALA A 127 -12.62 17.13 3.44
C ALA A 127 -13.20 16.74 4.82
N PRO A 128 -13.78 17.69 5.57
CA PRO A 128 -14.28 17.44 6.92
C PRO A 128 -15.28 16.28 7.02
N GLU A 129 -16.09 16.06 5.99
CA GLU A 129 -17.17 15.06 5.99
C GLU A 129 -16.72 13.68 5.47
N PHE A 130 -15.43 13.49 5.18
CA PHE A 130 -14.94 12.23 4.59
C PHE A 130 -15.25 11.01 5.48
N LEU A 131 -14.89 11.06 6.77
CA LEU A 131 -15.16 9.94 7.68
C LEU A 131 -16.65 9.74 7.91
N GLU A 132 -17.42 10.79 8.15
CA GLU A 132 -18.85 10.70 8.37
C GLU A 132 -19.57 9.98 7.23
N LYS A 133 -19.30 10.38 5.99
CA LYS A 133 -19.93 9.79 4.81
C LYS A 133 -19.46 8.37 4.52
N THR A 134 -18.16 8.10 4.64
CA THR A 134 -17.62 6.76 4.37
C THR A 134 -18.02 5.74 5.44
N VAL A 135 -18.08 6.13 6.72
CA VAL A 135 -18.58 5.30 7.82
C VAL A 135 -20.06 5.00 7.61
N ALA A 136 -20.88 6.02 7.26
CA ALA A 136 -22.32 5.81 7.01
C ALA A 136 -22.59 4.78 5.90
N VAL A 137 -21.78 4.78 4.82
CA VAL A 137 -21.91 3.78 3.74
C VAL A 137 -21.53 2.38 4.27
N LEU A 138 -20.40 2.26 4.95
CA LEU A 138 -19.95 0.96 5.46
C LEU A 138 -20.91 0.41 6.53
N ASP A 139 -21.54 1.26 7.34
CA ASP A 139 -22.57 0.85 8.30
C ASP A 139 -23.84 0.33 7.61
N ALA A 140 -24.25 0.98 6.53
CA ALA A 140 -25.47 0.63 5.80
C ALA A 140 -25.30 -0.60 4.89
N GLU A 141 -24.08 -0.86 4.39
CA GLU A 141 -23.79 -1.93 3.42
C GLU A 141 -22.71 -2.89 3.98
N PRO A 142 -23.08 -3.91 4.78
CA PRO A 142 -22.13 -4.82 5.46
C PRO A 142 -21.19 -5.58 4.53
N ASP A 143 -21.58 -5.85 3.30
CA ASP A 143 -20.77 -6.58 2.31
C ASP A 143 -19.71 -5.69 1.64
N VAL A 144 -19.87 -4.36 1.71
CA VAL A 144 -18.89 -3.41 1.17
C VAL A 144 -17.65 -3.40 2.03
N VAL A 145 -16.47 -3.61 1.41
CA VAL A 145 -15.19 -3.71 2.12
C VAL A 145 -14.35 -2.45 2.06
N ILE A 146 -14.60 -1.57 1.08
CA ILE A 146 -13.94 -0.25 0.94
C ILE A 146 -14.98 0.79 0.52
N CYS A 147 -14.99 1.95 1.19
CA CYS A 147 -15.68 3.14 0.72
C CYS A 147 -14.67 4.25 0.45
N TYR A 148 -14.72 4.86 -0.75
CA TYR A 148 -13.80 5.91 -1.18
C TYR A 148 -14.55 7.03 -1.89
N SER A 149 -13.90 8.19 -2.09
CA SER A 149 -14.50 9.36 -2.75
C SER A 149 -13.82 9.70 -4.06
N GLU A 150 -14.42 10.61 -4.83
CA GLU A 150 -13.71 11.29 -5.90
C GLU A 150 -12.50 12.05 -5.36
N ILE A 151 -11.47 12.18 -6.20
CA ILE A 151 -10.19 12.79 -5.86
C ILE A 151 -9.96 14.04 -6.70
N GLU A 152 -9.59 15.12 -6.05
CA GLU A 152 -9.01 16.29 -6.69
C GLU A 152 -7.47 16.24 -6.59
N VAL A 153 -6.77 16.52 -7.68
CA VAL A 153 -5.30 16.65 -7.65
C VAL A 153 -4.97 18.13 -7.48
N ILE A 154 -4.12 18.44 -6.48
CA ILE A 154 -3.61 19.78 -6.19
C ILE A 154 -2.09 19.84 -6.36
N ASP A 155 -1.56 21.02 -6.71
CA ASP A 155 -0.13 21.26 -6.76
C ASP A 155 0.47 21.54 -5.36
N GLU A 156 1.77 21.84 -5.31
CA GLU A 156 2.51 22.20 -4.09
C GLU A 156 1.91 23.40 -3.35
N LYS A 157 1.15 24.26 -4.03
CA LYS A 157 0.50 25.45 -3.48
C LYS A 157 -0.99 25.26 -3.19
N GLY A 158 -1.47 24.01 -3.26
CA GLY A 158 -2.88 23.69 -3.05
C GLY A 158 -3.83 24.07 -4.22
N ARG A 159 -3.31 24.45 -5.39
CA ARG A 159 -4.13 24.80 -6.55
C ARG A 159 -4.48 23.54 -7.34
N ARG A 160 -5.75 23.45 -7.80
CA ARG A 160 -6.22 22.32 -8.62
C ARG A 160 -5.37 22.17 -9.88
N VAL A 161 -5.00 20.93 -10.18
CA VAL A 161 -4.33 20.51 -11.42
C VAL A 161 -5.27 19.60 -12.18
N ASP A 162 -5.45 19.84 -13.48
CA ASP A 162 -6.26 18.95 -14.32
C ASP A 162 -5.60 17.58 -14.40
N ALA A 163 -6.32 16.55 -13.99
CA ALA A 163 -5.87 15.16 -14.02
C ALA A 163 -6.88 14.34 -14.83
N VAL A 164 -6.36 13.53 -15.76
CA VAL A 164 -7.18 12.54 -16.47
C VAL A 164 -7.52 11.42 -15.48
N GLU A 165 -8.79 11.23 -15.20
CA GLU A 165 -9.28 10.13 -14.36
C GLU A 165 -9.49 8.87 -15.21
N GLN A 166 -8.86 7.78 -14.81
CA GLN A 166 -9.18 6.45 -15.32
C GLN A 166 -9.87 5.68 -14.20
N ARG A 167 -11.17 5.46 -14.38
CA ARG A 167 -12.01 4.77 -13.40
C ARG A 167 -11.81 3.26 -13.47
N VAL A 168 -11.92 2.61 -12.33
CA VAL A 168 -11.95 1.15 -12.19
C VAL A 168 -13.34 0.71 -11.77
N ASP A 169 -13.87 -0.31 -12.41
CA ASP A 169 -15.14 -0.94 -12.00
C ASP A 169 -14.84 -1.93 -10.86
N CYS A 170 -15.12 -1.50 -9.64
CA CYS A 170 -14.94 -2.27 -8.42
C CYS A 170 -16.24 -2.38 -7.59
N GLU A 171 -17.35 -1.85 -8.10
CA GLU A 171 -18.68 -1.88 -7.46
C GLU A 171 -19.50 -3.11 -7.86
N ASN A 172 -19.06 -3.88 -8.87
CA ASN A 172 -19.74 -5.08 -9.36
C ASN A 172 -19.92 -6.11 -8.23
N GLU A 173 -21.07 -6.78 -8.18
CA GLU A 173 -21.36 -7.80 -7.17
C GLU A 173 -20.61 -9.13 -7.41
N ASP A 174 -20.21 -9.44 -8.66
CA ASP A 174 -19.41 -10.62 -8.96
C ASP A 174 -17.91 -10.40 -8.61
N PRO A 175 -17.33 -11.17 -7.68
CA PRO A 175 -15.91 -11.07 -7.32
C PRO A 175 -14.96 -11.34 -8.49
N VAL A 176 -15.37 -12.11 -9.51
CA VAL A 176 -14.55 -12.40 -10.68
C VAL A 176 -14.41 -11.15 -11.56
N GLU A 177 -15.51 -10.41 -11.76
CA GLU A 177 -15.48 -9.17 -12.54
C GLU A 177 -14.77 -8.04 -11.80
N ARG A 178 -14.93 -7.92 -10.47
CA ARG A 178 -14.13 -7.00 -9.66
C ARG A 178 -12.64 -7.31 -9.78
N PHE A 179 -12.26 -8.58 -9.64
CA PHE A 179 -10.85 -9.00 -9.78
C PHE A 179 -10.31 -8.67 -11.17
N ARG A 180 -11.08 -8.94 -12.24
CA ARG A 180 -10.73 -8.61 -13.64
C ARG A 180 -10.41 -7.11 -13.79
N SER A 181 -11.24 -6.25 -13.21
CA SER A 181 -11.08 -4.80 -13.27
C SER A 181 -9.87 -4.33 -12.46
N LEU A 182 -9.68 -4.88 -11.25
CA LEU A 182 -8.66 -4.44 -10.30
C LEU A 182 -7.23 -4.90 -10.64
N ILE A 183 -7.04 -5.96 -11.45
CA ILE A 183 -5.70 -6.34 -11.91
C ILE A 183 -5.24 -5.58 -13.16
N ARG A 184 -6.08 -4.73 -13.76
CA ARG A 184 -5.67 -3.85 -14.85
C ARG A 184 -4.56 -2.91 -14.38
N MET A 185 -3.69 -2.49 -15.32
CA MET A 185 -2.52 -1.67 -15.00
C MET A 185 -2.68 -0.21 -15.44
N ASP A 186 -3.83 0.13 -15.98
CA ASP A 186 -4.14 1.42 -16.61
C ASP A 186 -5.05 2.34 -15.79
N TYR A 187 -5.31 2.02 -14.50
CA TYR A 187 -6.11 2.86 -13.62
C TYR A 187 -5.30 3.37 -12.42
N ARG A 188 -5.77 4.46 -11.82
CA ARG A 188 -5.23 5.00 -10.57
C ARG A 188 -5.74 4.21 -9.37
N LEU A 189 -4.89 4.07 -8.36
CA LEU A 189 -5.19 3.27 -7.17
C LEU A 189 -6.01 4.06 -6.12
N GLU A 190 -6.98 4.84 -6.57
CA GLU A 190 -7.80 5.71 -5.71
C GLU A 190 -8.48 4.98 -4.56
N PRO A 191 -9.06 3.76 -4.76
CA PRO A 191 -9.71 3.05 -3.67
C PRO A 191 -8.79 2.72 -2.48
N ILE A 192 -7.44 2.68 -2.68
CA ILE A 192 -6.51 2.43 -1.57
C ILE A 192 -6.55 3.53 -0.51
N MET A 193 -6.94 4.75 -0.91
CA MET A 193 -7.04 5.91 -0.03
C MET A 193 -8.42 6.03 0.62
N GLY A 194 -9.29 5.04 0.44
CA GLY A 194 -10.60 4.94 1.05
C GLY A 194 -10.57 4.44 2.49
N LEU A 195 -11.76 4.36 3.10
CA LEU A 195 -12.00 3.72 4.39
C LEU A 195 -12.26 2.22 4.16
N HIS A 196 -11.48 1.38 4.82
CA HIS A 196 -11.51 -0.08 4.70
C HIS A 196 -12.16 -0.72 5.93
N ARG A 197 -12.86 -1.84 5.77
CA ARG A 197 -13.15 -2.71 6.91
C ARG A 197 -11.85 -3.35 7.39
N THR A 198 -11.59 -3.25 8.69
CA THR A 198 -10.33 -3.73 9.28
C THR A 198 -10.19 -5.26 9.19
N ASP A 199 -11.25 -6.03 9.44
CA ASP A 199 -11.18 -7.49 9.42
C ASP A 199 -10.88 -8.08 8.05
N PRO A 200 -11.59 -7.72 6.94
CA PRO A 200 -11.19 -8.12 5.61
C PRO A 200 -9.76 -7.69 5.25
N LEU A 201 -9.35 -6.49 5.66
CA LEU A 201 -8.00 -5.97 5.42
C LEU A 201 -6.93 -6.79 6.17
N ARG A 202 -7.17 -7.14 7.44
CA ARG A 202 -6.28 -8.03 8.23
C ARG A 202 -6.17 -9.43 7.65
N ALA A 203 -7.22 -9.94 6.99
CA ALA A 203 -7.21 -11.24 6.34
C ALA A 203 -6.36 -11.26 5.05
N THR A 204 -5.96 -10.08 4.54
CA THR A 204 -5.00 -9.92 3.44
C THR A 204 -3.56 -9.91 3.97
N GLY A 205 -2.60 -9.73 3.10
CA GLY A 205 -1.20 -9.47 3.50
C GLY A 205 -0.92 -7.99 3.74
N ALA A 206 -1.93 -7.11 3.74
CA ALA A 206 -1.79 -5.66 3.70
C ALA A 206 -0.76 -5.21 2.62
N HIS A 207 0.04 -4.18 2.88
CA HIS A 207 1.11 -3.78 1.97
C HIS A 207 2.28 -4.76 2.03
N GLY A 208 2.62 -5.37 0.90
CA GLY A 208 3.82 -6.21 0.77
C GLY A 208 5.08 -5.39 0.47
N LEU A 209 6.26 -5.91 0.82
CA LEU A 209 7.57 -5.28 0.54
C LEU A 209 7.98 -5.46 -0.94
N TYR A 210 7.13 -4.99 -1.87
CA TYR A 210 7.38 -5.04 -3.32
C TYR A 210 6.59 -3.94 -4.04
N PRO A 211 7.04 -3.48 -5.22
CA PRO A 211 6.34 -2.45 -6.00
C PRO A 211 4.91 -2.87 -6.37
N ASP A 212 4.00 -1.90 -6.35
CA ASP A 212 2.57 -2.11 -6.67
C ASP A 212 1.86 -3.14 -5.77
N SER A 213 2.32 -3.30 -4.51
CA SER A 213 1.64 -4.13 -3.51
C SER A 213 0.24 -3.61 -3.16
N ASP A 214 0.01 -2.31 -3.29
CA ASP A 214 -1.28 -1.64 -3.20
C ASP A 214 -2.28 -2.17 -4.25
N ARG A 215 -1.83 -2.41 -5.49
CA ARG A 215 -2.65 -3.01 -6.55
C ARG A 215 -3.05 -4.45 -6.23
N VAL A 216 -2.13 -5.22 -5.67
CA VAL A 216 -2.42 -6.59 -5.23
C VAL A 216 -3.39 -6.57 -4.04
N LEU A 217 -3.20 -5.66 -3.10
CA LEU A 217 -4.10 -5.47 -1.97
C LEU A 217 -5.52 -5.15 -2.42
N LEU A 218 -5.71 -4.20 -3.35
CA LEU A 218 -7.03 -3.89 -3.89
C LEU A 218 -7.66 -5.09 -4.60
N ALA A 219 -6.89 -5.84 -5.40
CA ALA A 219 -7.40 -7.05 -6.03
C ALA A 219 -7.82 -8.12 -4.99
N GLU A 220 -7.04 -8.30 -3.92
CA GLU A 220 -7.38 -9.21 -2.82
C GLU A 220 -8.61 -8.75 -2.04
N MET A 221 -8.76 -7.45 -1.78
CA MET A 221 -9.95 -6.86 -1.15
C MET A 221 -11.18 -7.02 -2.05
N GLY A 222 -11.05 -6.80 -3.37
CA GLY A 222 -12.12 -7.00 -4.35
C GLY A 222 -12.66 -8.43 -4.43
N LEU A 223 -11.84 -9.42 -4.09
CA LEU A 223 -12.29 -10.82 -3.95
C LEU A 223 -13.08 -11.07 -2.65
N ARG A 224 -13.08 -10.13 -1.70
CA ARG A 224 -13.76 -10.25 -0.39
C ARG A 224 -15.07 -9.49 -0.33
N GLY A 225 -15.23 -8.42 -1.11
CA GLY A 225 -16.46 -7.64 -1.18
C GLY A 225 -16.37 -6.51 -2.20
N PRO A 226 -17.51 -5.91 -2.55
CA PRO A 226 -17.57 -4.75 -3.42
C PRO A 226 -16.98 -3.51 -2.74
N PHE A 227 -16.62 -2.51 -3.55
CA PHE A 227 -16.27 -1.17 -3.07
C PHE A 227 -17.44 -0.24 -3.36
N ARG A 228 -17.49 0.90 -2.67
CA ARG A 228 -18.45 1.97 -2.99
C ARG A 228 -17.72 3.29 -3.15
N ARG A 229 -18.11 4.04 -4.16
CA ARG A 229 -17.55 5.34 -4.45
C ARG A 229 -18.57 6.43 -4.15
N LEU A 230 -18.16 7.39 -3.35
CA LEU A 230 -18.90 8.63 -3.15
C LEU A 230 -18.62 9.56 -4.34
N PRO A 231 -19.67 10.19 -4.92
CA PRO A 231 -19.50 11.07 -6.07
C PRO A 231 -18.91 12.45 -5.71
N GLU A 232 -18.81 12.75 -4.42
CA GLU A 232 -18.23 14.00 -3.94
C GLU A 232 -16.70 13.94 -3.88
N VAL A 233 -16.06 15.08 -4.11
CA VAL A 233 -14.62 15.27 -3.92
C VAL A 233 -14.34 15.49 -2.43
N LEU A 234 -13.98 14.41 -1.73
CA LEU A 234 -13.66 14.46 -0.30
C LEU A 234 -12.17 14.19 -0.01
N PHE A 235 -11.37 14.04 -1.06
CA PHE A 235 -9.94 13.82 -0.98
C PHE A 235 -9.18 14.69 -1.98
N LYS A 236 -8.21 15.46 -1.48
CA LYS A 236 -7.28 16.22 -2.31
C LYS A 236 -5.90 15.61 -2.22
N ARG A 237 -5.43 15.07 -3.33
CA ARG A 237 -4.12 14.45 -3.45
C ARG A 237 -3.12 15.50 -3.95
N ARG A 238 -2.06 15.72 -3.19
CA ARG A 238 -1.01 16.64 -3.59
C ARG A 238 -0.04 16.00 -4.58
N ASP A 239 0.30 16.74 -5.62
CA ASP A 239 1.30 16.36 -6.60
C ASP A 239 2.50 17.29 -6.52
N HIS A 240 3.66 16.76 -6.11
CA HIS A 240 4.90 17.51 -5.91
C HIS A 240 6.12 16.71 -6.38
N ALA A 241 7.27 17.38 -6.53
CA ALA A 241 8.48 16.80 -7.11
C ALA A 241 9.06 15.61 -6.29
N ALA A 242 8.91 15.63 -4.96
CA ALA A 242 9.46 14.61 -4.07
C ALA A 242 8.62 13.31 -4.00
N ARG A 243 7.50 13.21 -4.73
CA ARG A 243 6.71 11.96 -4.75
C ARG A 243 7.53 10.78 -5.26
N SER A 244 7.40 9.64 -4.57
CA SER A 244 8.16 8.40 -4.86
C SER A 244 8.05 7.93 -6.30
N ILE A 245 6.88 8.10 -6.95
CA ILE A 245 6.68 7.70 -8.35
C ILE A 245 7.50 8.54 -9.33
N ARG A 246 7.82 9.79 -8.98
CA ARG A 246 8.68 10.67 -9.77
C ARG A 246 10.16 10.41 -9.50
N SER A 247 10.51 10.12 -8.24
CA SER A 247 11.89 9.85 -7.81
C SER A 247 12.40 8.50 -8.32
N PHE A 248 11.51 7.50 -8.49
CA PHE A 248 11.85 6.13 -8.90
C PHE A 248 10.95 5.68 -10.06
N PRO A 249 11.24 6.08 -11.32
CA PRO A 249 10.36 5.87 -12.46
C PRO A 249 10.18 4.39 -12.83
N SER A 250 11.21 3.54 -12.66
CA SER A 250 11.10 2.11 -12.95
C SER A 250 10.66 1.28 -11.73
N ARG A 251 9.94 0.17 -11.98
CA ARG A 251 9.56 -0.76 -10.91
C ARG A 251 10.77 -1.43 -10.25
N HIS A 252 11.84 -1.66 -10.99
CA HIS A 252 13.07 -2.24 -10.45
C HIS A 252 13.77 -1.27 -9.49
N GLU A 253 13.82 0.02 -9.83
CA GLU A 253 14.33 1.07 -8.92
C GLU A 253 13.47 1.17 -7.67
N ARG A 254 12.13 1.14 -7.82
CA ARG A 254 11.21 1.10 -6.69
C ARG A 254 11.41 -0.14 -5.81
N ALA A 255 11.66 -1.31 -6.40
CA ALA A 255 11.91 -2.53 -5.64
C ALA A 255 13.13 -2.41 -4.71
N VAL A 256 14.20 -1.78 -5.20
CA VAL A 256 15.41 -1.50 -4.40
C VAL A 256 15.14 -0.44 -3.33
N TRP A 257 14.35 0.58 -3.64
CA TRP A 257 13.98 1.63 -2.68
C TRP A 257 13.07 1.09 -1.55
N ILE A 258 12.13 0.21 -1.90
CA ILE A 258 11.19 -0.41 -0.94
C ILE A 258 11.91 -1.35 0.01
N ASP A 259 12.85 -2.15 -0.50
CA ASP A 259 13.61 -3.12 0.29
C ASP A 259 15.11 -3.03 -0.04
N PRO A 260 15.83 -2.11 0.63
CA PRO A 260 17.26 -1.91 0.39
C PRO A 260 18.12 -3.13 0.77
N THR A 261 17.58 -4.06 1.58
CA THR A 261 18.29 -5.28 2.00
C THR A 261 18.37 -6.31 0.89
N ARG A 262 17.47 -6.23 -0.12
CA ARG A 262 17.51 -7.11 -1.27
C ARG A 262 18.66 -6.76 -2.20
N SER A 263 19.34 -7.81 -2.65
CA SER A 263 20.39 -7.70 -3.65
C SER A 263 19.88 -6.94 -4.89
N ARG A 264 20.61 -5.89 -5.31
CA ARG A 264 20.36 -5.16 -6.57
C ARG A 264 20.47 -6.06 -7.82
N LEU A 265 20.97 -7.29 -7.65
CA LEU A 265 21.33 -8.19 -8.75
C LEU A 265 20.15 -8.99 -9.30
N LEU A 266 19.16 -9.35 -8.47
CA LEU A 266 18.02 -10.16 -8.89
C LEU A 266 16.72 -9.51 -8.40
N SER A 267 16.00 -8.85 -9.28
CA SER A 267 14.72 -8.20 -8.99
C SER A 267 13.67 -8.63 -10.02
N PHE A 268 12.61 -9.28 -9.56
CA PHE A 268 11.51 -9.80 -10.37
C PHE A 268 10.16 -9.22 -9.93
N PRO A 269 9.95 -7.88 -10.02
CA PRO A 269 8.75 -7.23 -9.50
C PRO A 269 7.47 -7.69 -10.18
N TYR A 270 7.48 -7.94 -11.48
CA TYR A 270 6.30 -8.40 -12.21
C TYR A 270 5.96 -9.87 -11.91
N HIS A 271 6.96 -10.74 -11.80
CA HIS A 271 6.75 -12.11 -11.36
C HIS A 271 6.29 -12.19 -9.90
N ARG A 272 6.81 -11.32 -9.03
CA ARG A 272 6.33 -11.21 -7.66
C ARG A 272 4.86 -10.84 -7.62
N GLN A 273 4.44 -9.83 -8.38
CA GLN A 273 3.04 -9.43 -8.49
C GLN A 273 2.15 -10.59 -8.97
N LEU A 274 2.58 -11.34 -9.99
CA LEU A 274 1.87 -12.53 -10.48
C LEU A 274 1.68 -13.58 -9.38
N VAL A 275 2.74 -13.91 -8.65
CA VAL A 275 2.68 -14.88 -7.54
C VAL A 275 1.71 -14.41 -6.45
N GLU A 276 1.73 -13.12 -6.11
CA GLU A 276 0.84 -12.59 -5.09
C GLU A 276 -0.63 -12.58 -5.54
N TYR A 277 -0.93 -12.31 -6.81
CA TYR A 277 -2.29 -12.49 -7.34
C TYR A 277 -2.77 -13.95 -7.22
N LEU A 278 -1.95 -14.93 -7.56
CA LEU A 278 -2.30 -16.35 -7.40
C LEU A 278 -2.52 -16.74 -5.94
N ARG A 279 -1.70 -16.19 -5.02
CA ARG A 279 -1.89 -16.36 -3.56
C ARG A 279 -3.19 -15.73 -3.08
N SER A 280 -3.52 -14.54 -3.56
CA SER A 280 -4.78 -13.85 -3.23
C SER A 280 -5.99 -14.68 -3.66
N ILE A 281 -5.98 -15.22 -4.90
CA ILE A 281 -7.03 -16.13 -5.38
C ILE A 281 -7.15 -17.36 -4.48
N SER A 282 -6.02 -17.99 -4.12
CA SER A 282 -6.05 -19.23 -3.31
C SER A 282 -6.68 -19.02 -1.93
N LYS A 283 -6.46 -17.86 -1.32
CA LYS A 283 -6.93 -17.48 0.03
C LYS A 283 -8.31 -16.83 0.05
N ALA A 284 -8.80 -16.35 -1.10
CA ALA A 284 -10.07 -15.65 -1.18
C ALA A 284 -11.24 -16.54 -0.75
N PRO A 285 -12.25 -15.99 -0.05
CA PRO A 285 -13.46 -16.70 0.38
C PRO A 285 -14.49 -16.82 -0.77
N ILE A 286 -14.05 -17.30 -1.92
CA ILE A 286 -14.87 -17.48 -3.14
C ILE A 286 -14.92 -18.96 -3.54
N THR A 287 -15.88 -19.33 -4.38
CA THR A 287 -16.08 -20.71 -4.83
C THR A 287 -14.92 -21.22 -5.70
N LEU A 288 -14.76 -22.55 -5.80
CA LEU A 288 -13.74 -23.15 -6.67
C LEU A 288 -13.90 -22.75 -8.14
N GLY A 289 -15.15 -22.62 -8.62
CA GLY A 289 -15.45 -22.16 -9.98
C GLY A 289 -14.97 -20.71 -10.20
N GLN A 290 -15.22 -19.82 -9.24
CA GLN A 290 -14.72 -18.44 -9.28
C GLN A 290 -13.19 -18.38 -9.21
N LYS A 291 -12.55 -19.23 -8.38
CA LYS A 291 -11.07 -19.33 -8.35
C LYS A 291 -10.51 -19.75 -9.72
N ALA A 292 -11.12 -20.75 -10.36
CA ALA A 292 -10.72 -21.20 -11.69
C ALA A 292 -10.89 -20.07 -12.74
N ALA A 293 -12.00 -19.33 -12.69
CA ALA A 293 -12.23 -18.18 -13.56
C ALA A 293 -11.17 -17.08 -13.35
N CYS A 294 -10.83 -16.75 -12.09
CA CYS A 294 -9.77 -15.81 -11.77
C CYS A 294 -8.39 -16.28 -12.28
N CYS A 295 -8.08 -17.58 -12.19
CA CYS A 295 -6.84 -18.12 -12.76
C CYS A 295 -6.81 -17.98 -14.30
N GLY A 296 -7.95 -18.17 -14.97
CA GLY A 296 -8.10 -17.91 -16.42
C GLY A 296 -7.83 -16.44 -16.77
N ILE A 297 -8.30 -15.50 -15.95
CA ILE A 297 -8.01 -14.07 -16.10
C ILE A 297 -6.51 -13.79 -15.94
N ILE A 298 -5.85 -14.40 -14.95
CA ILE A 298 -4.40 -14.28 -14.75
C ILE A 298 -3.63 -14.82 -15.95
N PHE A 299 -4.07 -15.92 -16.55
CA PHE A 299 -3.44 -16.43 -17.77
C PHE A 299 -3.51 -15.41 -18.91
N GLY A 300 -4.68 -14.79 -19.14
CA GLY A 300 -4.83 -13.68 -20.10
C GLY A 300 -3.92 -12.48 -19.75
N TRP A 301 -3.84 -12.13 -18.47
CA TRP A 301 -2.95 -11.07 -17.99
C TRP A 301 -1.47 -11.36 -18.31
N CYS A 302 -1.01 -12.60 -18.12
CA CYS A 302 0.36 -13.01 -18.47
C CYS A 302 0.65 -12.83 -19.96
N ILE A 303 -0.29 -13.20 -20.84
CA ILE A 303 -0.17 -13.02 -22.29
C ILE A 303 -0.08 -11.53 -22.63
N GLN A 304 -0.97 -10.72 -22.08
CA GLN A 304 -1.01 -9.28 -22.31
C GLN A 304 0.28 -8.60 -21.84
N HIS A 305 0.80 -8.99 -20.67
CA HIS A 305 1.96 -8.37 -20.03
C HIS A 305 3.27 -9.16 -20.21
N ARG A 306 3.35 -10.08 -21.17
CA ARG A 306 4.54 -10.92 -21.41
C ARG A 306 5.86 -10.14 -21.57
N LYS A 307 5.80 -8.93 -22.16
CA LYS A 307 6.98 -8.06 -22.29
C LYS A 307 7.47 -7.54 -20.95
N LEU A 308 6.55 -7.23 -20.02
CA LEU A 308 6.87 -6.78 -18.67
C LEU A 308 7.47 -7.93 -17.85
N LEU A 309 6.89 -9.13 -17.94
CA LEU A 309 7.46 -10.33 -17.31
C LEU A 309 8.87 -10.61 -17.86
N TRP A 310 9.07 -10.46 -19.17
CA TRP A 310 10.39 -10.63 -19.77
C TRP A 310 11.40 -9.58 -19.31
N SER A 311 10.96 -8.35 -19.06
CA SER A 311 11.83 -7.27 -18.59
C SER A 311 12.49 -7.54 -17.23
N ASP A 312 11.88 -8.37 -16.37
CA ASP A 312 12.48 -8.81 -15.10
C ASP A 312 13.78 -9.61 -15.35
N TYR A 313 13.76 -10.49 -16.35
CA TYR A 313 14.95 -11.26 -16.74
C TYR A 313 16.01 -10.38 -17.39
N GLU A 314 15.62 -9.48 -18.31
CA GLU A 314 16.55 -8.53 -18.93
C GLU A 314 17.23 -7.65 -17.90
N TRP A 315 16.49 -7.12 -16.93
CA TRP A 315 17.07 -6.31 -15.86
C TRP A 315 18.05 -7.11 -15.03
N SER A 316 17.66 -8.30 -14.57
CA SER A 316 18.51 -9.16 -13.74
C SER A 316 19.77 -9.59 -14.49
N LEU A 317 19.65 -9.91 -15.77
CA LEU A 317 20.79 -10.27 -16.62
C LEU A 317 21.77 -9.09 -16.79
N ARG A 318 21.26 -7.88 -17.04
CA ARG A 318 22.09 -6.66 -17.14
C ARG A 318 22.78 -6.35 -15.81
N ALA A 319 22.10 -6.56 -14.68
CA ALA A 319 22.68 -6.35 -13.34
C ALA A 319 23.84 -7.31 -13.06
N VAL A 320 23.72 -8.58 -13.47
CA VAL A 320 24.76 -9.62 -13.28
C VAL A 320 25.92 -9.45 -14.27
N LEU A 321 25.62 -9.28 -15.56
CA LEU A 321 26.63 -9.26 -16.62
C LEU A 321 27.23 -7.87 -16.86
N GLY A 322 26.51 -6.80 -16.55
CA GLY A 322 26.97 -5.42 -16.77
C GLY A 322 28.33 -5.07 -16.15
N PRO A 323 28.66 -5.53 -14.92
CA PRO A 323 30.00 -5.34 -14.37
C PRO A 323 31.09 -6.10 -15.14
N ALA A 324 30.79 -7.30 -15.66
CA ALA A 324 31.72 -8.08 -16.46
C ALA A 324 32.00 -7.44 -17.83
N PHE A 325 30.96 -6.92 -18.51
CA PHE A 325 31.10 -6.20 -19.77
C PHE A 325 31.87 -4.88 -19.62
N ARG A 326 31.72 -4.17 -18.49
CA ARG A 326 32.52 -2.96 -18.21
C ARG A 326 33.98 -3.26 -18.00
N ARG A 327 34.35 -4.36 -17.35
CA ARG A 327 35.74 -4.80 -17.17
C ARG A 327 36.41 -5.26 -18.48
N LEU A 328 35.63 -5.76 -19.44
CA LEU A 328 36.14 -6.15 -20.77
C LEU A 328 36.35 -4.95 -21.69
N ARG A 329 35.66 -3.83 -21.51
CA ARG A 329 35.87 -2.58 -22.28
C ARG A 329 36.96 -1.67 -21.70
N SER A 330 37.43 -1.92 -20.50
CA SER A 330 38.50 -1.16 -19.84
C SER A 330 39.88 -1.84 -19.95
N ARG A 331 39.97 -2.93 -20.67
CA ARG A 331 41.21 -3.58 -21.15
C ARG A 331 41.35 -3.42 -22.66
#